data_ae970192f51cf9505a43f6cec3e32683
#
_entry.id   ae970192f51cf9505a43f6cec3e32683
#
_cell.length_a   1.000
_cell.length_b   1.000
_cell.length_c   1.000
_cell.angle_alpha   90.00
_cell.angle_beta   90.00
_cell.angle_gamma   90.00
#
_symmetry.space_group_name_H-M   'P 1'
#
loop_
_entity.id
_entity.type
_entity.pdbx_description
1 polymer ?
#
loop_
_entity_poly.entity_id
_entity_poly.type
_entity_poly.pdbx_seq_one_letter_code
_entity_poly.pdbx_strand_id
1 'polypeptide(L)'
;MKKIYDFFNYYVFGKELGVLPGSLAYSFFLAIIPILSLLFYLLSSFNLPLDMVQNFLSDTFPEGVVNLLQPIFTDTITMNSIITLVIAVMVATNGCNAIILASNTIYNIENAPIVRRTIKSLFLTIVMIILIAFVVVVPLFGKSILNILLKVFVGQEKFLTTLFLILRVPVSLVVIFTIIKLLYVVAPDQRISSKYVNRGAAFTAICWLIVTYIYSFYINNIARYDLVYGNLTNIVILLLWFYILAYVFVIGLYLNRHKTDTEIEKTNTYKLEEIRKKVQEEKHKK
;
A
#
# COMPACT_ATOMS: atom_id res chain seq x y z
N MET A 1 17.87 -17.99 22.02
CA MET A 1 16.49 -18.48 21.90
C MET A 1 15.50 -17.57 22.61
N LYS A 2 15.71 -17.16 23.88
CA LYS A 2 14.76 -16.30 24.63
C LYS A 2 14.47 -14.96 23.91
N LYS A 3 15.49 -14.26 23.39
CA LYS A 3 15.30 -13.01 22.61
C LYS A 3 14.48 -13.19 21.33
N ILE A 4 14.58 -14.34 20.67
CA ILE A 4 13.79 -14.65 19.46
C ILE A 4 12.35 -14.98 19.86
N TYR A 5 12.16 -15.73 20.94
CA TYR A 5 10.85 -16.05 21.51
C TYR A 5 10.12 -14.79 21.98
N ASP A 6 10.81 -13.90 22.72
CA ASP A 6 10.26 -12.62 23.20
C ASP A 6 9.93 -11.69 22.01
N PHE A 7 10.76 -11.69 20.97
CA PHE A 7 10.49 -10.98 19.73
C PHE A 7 9.23 -11.52 19.05
N PHE A 8 9.12 -12.85 18.86
CA PHE A 8 7.95 -13.46 18.25
C PHE A 8 6.69 -13.24 19.08
N ASN A 9 6.77 -13.40 20.39
CA ASN A 9 5.61 -13.26 21.27
C ASN A 9 5.13 -11.81 21.35
N TYR A 10 6.04 -10.86 21.35
CA TYR A 10 5.71 -9.43 21.38
C TYR A 10 5.29 -8.88 20.00
N TYR A 11 5.98 -9.29 18.93
CA TYR A 11 5.77 -8.77 17.59
C TYR A 11 4.82 -9.59 16.71
N VAL A 12 4.52 -10.83 17.04
CA VAL A 12 3.66 -11.71 16.23
C VAL A 12 2.35 -12.06 16.94
N PHE A 13 2.35 -12.15 18.27
CA PHE A 13 1.16 -12.53 19.07
C PHE A 13 0.60 -11.39 19.93
N GLY A 14 1.02 -10.14 19.71
CA GLY A 14 0.43 -8.98 20.39
C GLY A 14 -1.08 -8.86 20.11
N LYS A 15 -1.87 -8.41 21.10
CA LYS A 15 -3.34 -8.27 20.96
C LYS A 15 -3.77 -7.48 19.73
N GLU A 16 -2.99 -6.51 19.33
CA GLU A 16 -3.26 -5.63 18.18
C GLU A 16 -3.04 -6.38 16.85
N LEU A 17 -2.10 -7.32 16.79
CA LEU A 17 -1.85 -8.15 15.60
C LEU A 17 -2.94 -9.21 15.36
N GLY A 18 -3.75 -9.52 16.35
CA GLY A 18 -4.92 -10.38 16.16
C GLY A 18 -6.06 -9.70 15.38
N VAL A 19 -6.18 -8.39 15.45
CA VAL A 19 -7.34 -7.64 14.91
C VAL A 19 -6.96 -6.74 13.73
N LEU A 20 -5.86 -5.98 13.84
CA LEU A 20 -5.49 -4.96 12.84
C LEU A 20 -5.27 -5.52 11.43
N PRO A 21 -4.56 -6.64 11.21
CA PRO A 21 -4.38 -7.18 9.86
C PRO A 21 -5.70 -7.57 9.20
N GLY A 22 -6.64 -8.16 9.95
CA GLY A 22 -7.95 -8.52 9.43
C GLY A 22 -8.78 -7.29 9.03
N SER A 23 -8.78 -6.26 9.87
CA SER A 23 -9.46 -4.98 9.59
C SER A 23 -8.87 -4.28 8.36
N LEU A 24 -7.54 -4.25 8.24
CA LEU A 24 -6.84 -3.70 7.06
C LEU A 24 -7.14 -4.51 5.81
N ALA A 25 -7.06 -5.84 5.86
CA ALA A 25 -7.34 -6.72 4.74
C ALA A 25 -8.75 -6.53 4.19
N TYR A 26 -9.73 -6.48 5.08
CA TYR A 26 -11.12 -6.20 4.71
C TYR A 26 -11.29 -4.81 4.05
N SER A 27 -10.66 -3.80 4.62
CA SER A 27 -10.70 -2.44 4.07
C SER A 27 -10.02 -2.34 2.70
N PHE A 28 -8.90 -3.04 2.50
CA PHE A 28 -8.21 -3.11 1.21
C PHE A 28 -9.04 -3.87 0.17
N PHE A 29 -9.66 -4.98 0.59
CA PHE A 29 -10.56 -5.74 -0.28
C PHE A 29 -11.73 -4.90 -0.79
N LEU A 30 -12.37 -4.12 0.08
CA LEU A 30 -13.44 -3.23 -0.34
C LEU A 30 -12.96 -2.04 -1.18
N ALA A 31 -11.77 -1.54 -0.93
CA ALA A 31 -11.24 -0.37 -1.61
C ALA A 31 -10.61 -0.67 -2.97
N ILE A 32 -10.20 -1.93 -3.24
CA ILE A 32 -9.44 -2.26 -4.45
C ILE A 32 -10.24 -2.02 -5.73
N ILE A 33 -11.50 -2.42 -5.76
CA ILE A 33 -12.37 -2.26 -6.94
C ILE A 33 -12.56 -0.78 -7.30
N PRO A 34 -12.98 0.10 -6.35
CA PRO A 34 -13.08 1.53 -6.63
C PRO A 34 -11.73 2.18 -7.00
N ILE A 35 -10.64 1.80 -6.33
CA ILE A 35 -9.30 2.33 -6.64
C ILE A 35 -8.90 1.98 -8.08
N LEU A 36 -9.07 0.74 -8.48
CA LEU A 36 -8.77 0.33 -9.85
C LEU A 36 -9.70 0.99 -10.86
N SER A 37 -10.98 1.11 -10.57
CA SER A 37 -11.93 1.80 -11.44
C SER A 37 -11.54 3.27 -11.67
N LEU A 38 -11.14 3.97 -10.60
CA LEU A 38 -10.63 5.35 -10.69
C LEU A 38 -9.31 5.41 -11.47
N LEU A 39 -8.42 4.45 -11.25
CA LEU A 39 -7.16 4.32 -11.98
C LEU A 39 -7.42 4.14 -13.49
N PHE A 40 -8.31 3.21 -13.86
CA PHE A 40 -8.65 2.97 -15.27
C PHE A 40 -9.31 4.18 -15.92
N TYR A 41 -10.21 4.84 -15.22
CA TYR A 41 -10.80 6.09 -15.71
C TYR A 41 -9.73 7.14 -15.99
N LEU A 42 -8.77 7.29 -15.08
CA LEU A 42 -7.65 8.22 -15.23
C LEU A 42 -6.76 7.84 -16.43
N LEU A 43 -6.37 6.58 -16.55
CA LEU A 43 -5.52 6.08 -17.64
C LEU A 43 -6.22 6.20 -19.01
N SER A 44 -7.52 5.89 -19.07
CA SER A 44 -8.34 6.06 -20.28
C SER A 44 -8.43 7.52 -20.70
N SER A 45 -8.53 8.46 -19.75
CA SER A 45 -8.56 9.91 -20.02
C SER A 45 -7.27 10.41 -20.67
N PHE A 46 -6.17 9.70 -20.47
CA PHE A 46 -4.88 9.97 -21.13
C PHE A 46 -4.63 9.14 -22.39
N ASN A 47 -5.65 8.42 -22.90
CA ASN A 47 -5.53 7.52 -24.05
C ASN A 47 -4.41 6.45 -23.90
N LEU A 48 -4.14 6.01 -22.68
CA LEU A 48 -3.17 4.93 -22.45
C LEU A 48 -3.77 3.58 -22.80
N PRO A 49 -3.01 2.67 -23.45
CA PRO A 49 -3.53 1.37 -23.85
C PRO A 49 -3.80 0.49 -22.63
N LEU A 50 -5.09 0.21 -22.39
CA LEU A 50 -5.56 -0.57 -21.24
C LEU A 50 -5.06 -2.03 -21.28
N ASP A 51 -4.86 -2.59 -22.48
CA ASP A 51 -4.31 -3.96 -22.66
C ASP A 51 -2.93 -4.12 -21.97
N MET A 52 -2.14 -3.07 -21.97
CA MET A 52 -0.83 -3.10 -21.30
C MET A 52 -0.98 -3.18 -19.78
N VAL A 53 -2.00 -2.52 -19.22
CA VAL A 53 -2.31 -2.58 -17.78
C VAL A 53 -2.77 -3.98 -17.39
N GLN A 54 -3.64 -4.57 -18.20
CA GLN A 54 -4.10 -5.94 -18.01
C GLN A 54 -2.94 -6.94 -18.02
N ASN A 55 -2.05 -6.83 -19.00
CA ASN A 55 -0.84 -7.66 -19.07
C ASN A 55 0.06 -7.49 -17.85
N PHE A 56 0.26 -6.23 -17.39
CA PHE A 56 1.04 -5.97 -16.16
C PHE A 56 0.43 -6.63 -14.93
N LEU A 57 -0.89 -6.58 -14.79
CA LEU A 57 -1.59 -7.22 -13.67
C LEU A 57 -1.48 -8.75 -13.75
N SER A 58 -1.65 -9.33 -14.93
CA SER A 58 -1.50 -10.78 -15.15
C SER A 58 -0.08 -11.27 -14.86
N ASP A 59 0.94 -10.44 -15.16
CA ASP A 59 2.34 -10.75 -14.86
C ASP A 59 2.71 -10.60 -13.37
N THR A 60 1.91 -9.84 -12.60
CA THR A 60 2.29 -9.42 -11.25
C THR A 60 1.45 -10.11 -10.16
N PHE A 61 0.18 -10.35 -10.43
CA PHE A 61 -0.78 -10.86 -9.46
C PHE A 61 -1.19 -12.30 -9.73
N PRO A 62 -1.63 -13.07 -8.71
CA PRO A 62 -2.20 -14.39 -8.90
C PRO A 62 -3.41 -14.37 -9.85
N GLU A 63 -3.59 -15.42 -10.66
CA GLU A 63 -4.68 -15.53 -11.64
C GLU A 63 -6.06 -15.27 -11.03
N GLY A 64 -6.33 -15.79 -9.82
CA GLY A 64 -7.59 -15.56 -9.13
C GLY A 64 -7.87 -14.08 -8.85
N VAL A 65 -6.84 -13.28 -8.58
CA VAL A 65 -6.95 -11.83 -8.41
C VAL A 65 -7.26 -11.15 -9.74
N VAL A 66 -6.54 -11.54 -10.80
CA VAL A 66 -6.73 -10.99 -12.17
C VAL A 66 -8.15 -11.26 -12.66
N ASN A 67 -8.65 -12.48 -12.47
CA ASN A 67 -10.00 -12.87 -12.88
C ASN A 67 -11.10 -12.07 -12.18
N LEU A 68 -10.92 -11.70 -10.91
CA LEU A 68 -11.85 -10.80 -10.20
C LEU A 68 -11.84 -9.38 -10.74
N LEU A 69 -10.70 -8.94 -11.26
CA LEU A 69 -10.53 -7.59 -11.77
C LEU A 69 -10.88 -7.46 -13.25
N GLN A 70 -10.96 -8.60 -13.97
CA GLN A 70 -11.24 -8.62 -15.41
C GLN A 70 -12.51 -7.85 -15.83
N PRO A 71 -13.66 -7.91 -15.12
CA PRO A 71 -14.83 -7.12 -15.47
C PRO A 71 -14.60 -5.60 -15.49
N ILE A 72 -13.63 -5.12 -14.67
CA ILE A 72 -13.28 -3.69 -14.62
C ILE A 72 -12.60 -3.25 -15.93
N PHE A 73 -11.96 -4.17 -16.66
CA PHE A 73 -11.27 -3.90 -17.92
C PHE A 73 -12.20 -3.99 -19.15
N THR A 74 -13.15 -4.94 -19.10
CA THR A 74 -14.02 -5.25 -20.24
C THR A 74 -15.27 -4.40 -20.26
N ASP A 75 -15.86 -4.19 -19.10
CA ASP A 75 -16.98 -3.27 -18.96
C ASP A 75 -16.40 -1.87 -18.80
N THR A 76 -16.55 -1.06 -19.84
CA THR A 76 -16.44 0.39 -19.68
C THR A 76 -17.44 0.76 -18.58
N ILE A 77 -16.94 0.78 -17.32
CA ILE A 77 -17.67 1.42 -16.25
C ILE A 77 -17.77 2.85 -16.74
N THR A 78 -18.88 3.14 -17.39
CA THR A 78 -19.23 4.48 -17.80
C THR A 78 -19.43 5.25 -16.51
N MET A 79 -18.31 5.75 -15.94
CA MET A 79 -18.35 6.71 -14.81
C MET A 79 -18.94 8.03 -15.31
N ASN A 80 -19.95 7.95 -16.18
CA ASN A 80 -20.66 9.09 -16.73
C ASN A 80 -21.50 9.80 -15.68
N SER A 81 -21.65 9.21 -14.50
CA SER A 81 -22.34 9.86 -13.40
C SER A 81 -21.33 10.34 -12.34
N ILE A 82 -21.35 11.63 -12.07
CA ILE A 82 -20.61 12.24 -10.95
C ILE A 82 -20.89 11.50 -9.63
N ILE A 83 -22.10 10.99 -9.46
CA ILE A 83 -22.51 10.24 -8.27
C ILE A 83 -21.70 8.95 -8.15
N THR A 84 -21.52 8.18 -9.22
CA THR A 84 -20.73 6.94 -9.21
C THR A 84 -19.27 7.22 -8.85
N LEU A 85 -18.71 8.28 -9.42
CA LEU A 85 -17.32 8.69 -9.11
C LEU A 85 -17.16 9.11 -7.64
N VAL A 86 -18.11 9.87 -7.09
CA VAL A 86 -18.10 10.28 -5.68
C VAL A 86 -18.18 9.06 -4.76
N ILE A 87 -19.08 8.12 -5.05
CA ILE A 87 -19.22 6.87 -4.28
C ILE A 87 -17.90 6.06 -4.33
N ALA A 88 -17.31 5.91 -5.52
CA ALA A 88 -16.05 5.20 -5.68
C ALA A 88 -14.92 5.82 -4.84
N VAL A 89 -14.80 7.16 -4.85
CA VAL A 89 -13.80 7.87 -4.02
C VAL A 89 -14.09 7.67 -2.53
N MET A 90 -15.35 7.73 -2.10
CA MET A 90 -15.70 7.51 -0.69
C MET A 90 -15.36 6.10 -0.22
N VAL A 91 -15.66 5.09 -1.01
CA VAL A 91 -15.34 3.68 -0.69
C VAL A 91 -13.82 3.46 -0.70
N ALA A 92 -13.10 3.99 -1.69
CA ALA A 92 -11.63 3.93 -1.75
C ALA A 92 -10.98 4.57 -0.52
N THR A 93 -11.56 5.66 -0.02
CA THR A 93 -11.08 6.39 1.17
C THR A 93 -11.08 5.54 2.44
N ASN A 94 -11.97 4.54 2.54
CA ASN A 94 -12.01 3.62 3.69
C ASN A 94 -10.71 2.80 3.83
N GLY A 95 -10.07 2.42 2.71
CA GLY A 95 -8.77 1.73 2.73
C GLY A 95 -7.69 2.59 3.38
N CYS A 96 -7.58 3.86 2.98
CA CYS A 96 -6.62 4.80 3.58
C CYS A 96 -6.96 5.15 5.03
N ASN A 97 -8.25 5.26 5.39
CA ASN A 97 -8.67 5.46 6.76
C ASN A 97 -8.25 4.29 7.68
N ALA A 98 -8.35 3.05 7.21
CA ALA A 98 -7.89 1.88 7.95
C ALA A 98 -6.37 1.93 8.20
N ILE A 99 -5.57 2.38 7.22
CA ILE A 99 -4.11 2.59 7.39
C ILE A 99 -3.83 3.64 8.45
N ILE A 100 -4.56 4.76 8.46
CA ILE A 100 -4.42 5.82 9.47
C ILE A 100 -4.70 5.26 10.87
N LEU A 101 -5.82 4.56 11.04
CA LEU A 101 -6.20 3.96 12.31
C LEU A 101 -5.18 2.93 12.79
N ALA A 102 -4.72 2.03 11.92
CA ALA A 102 -3.72 1.05 12.27
C ALA A 102 -2.39 1.70 12.69
N SER A 103 -1.96 2.73 11.97
CA SER A 103 -0.74 3.48 12.29
C SER A 103 -0.85 4.19 13.64
N ASN A 104 -1.98 4.86 13.91
CA ASN A 104 -2.23 5.53 15.19
C ASN A 104 -2.25 4.54 16.35
N THR A 105 -2.92 3.39 16.17
CA THR A 105 -2.99 2.34 17.20
C THR A 105 -1.60 1.80 17.53
N ILE A 106 -0.79 1.48 16.52
CA ILE A 106 0.56 0.93 16.74
C ILE A 106 1.50 1.94 17.40
N TYR A 107 1.38 3.22 17.04
CA TYR A 107 2.23 4.30 17.59
C TYR A 107 1.65 4.96 18.84
N ASN A 108 0.56 4.44 19.42
CA ASN A 108 -0.15 5.01 20.56
C ASN A 108 -0.51 6.50 20.36
N ILE A 109 -0.92 6.87 19.16
CA ILE A 109 -1.34 8.23 18.80
C ILE A 109 -2.86 8.32 18.95
N GLU A 110 -3.34 9.37 19.61
CA GLU A 110 -4.78 9.68 19.66
C GLU A 110 -5.31 9.99 18.26
N ASN A 111 -6.46 9.40 17.93
CA ASN A 111 -7.11 9.63 16.66
C ASN A 111 -7.62 11.06 16.55
N ALA A 112 -7.33 11.72 15.43
CA ALA A 112 -7.92 12.99 15.11
C ALA A 112 -9.45 12.91 15.01
N PRO A 113 -10.19 14.02 15.20
CA PRO A 113 -11.62 14.08 14.97
C PRO A 113 -12.01 13.54 13.60
N ILE A 114 -13.19 12.91 13.51
CA ILE A 114 -13.66 12.18 12.32
C ILE A 114 -13.52 13.02 11.04
N VAL A 115 -13.93 14.29 11.07
CA VAL A 115 -13.88 15.19 9.90
C VAL A 115 -12.44 15.37 9.41
N ARG A 116 -11.50 15.68 10.30
CA ARG A 116 -10.08 15.88 9.97
C ARG A 116 -9.46 14.59 9.42
N ARG A 117 -9.80 13.45 10.01
CA ARG A 117 -9.32 12.14 9.57
C ARG A 117 -9.89 11.77 8.19
N THR A 118 -11.17 12.06 7.93
CA THR A 118 -11.80 11.83 6.62
C THR A 118 -11.13 12.67 5.52
N ILE A 119 -10.86 13.94 5.77
CA ILE A 119 -10.15 14.82 4.81
C ILE A 119 -8.75 14.28 4.55
N LYS A 120 -8.04 13.84 5.60
CA LYS A 120 -6.71 13.25 5.48
C LYS A 120 -6.71 11.94 4.70
N SER A 121 -7.67 11.06 4.96
CA SER A 121 -7.79 9.80 4.23
C SER A 121 -8.16 10.01 2.77
N LEU A 122 -9.00 10.99 2.45
CA LEU A 122 -9.30 11.40 1.08
C LEU A 122 -8.04 11.89 0.34
N PHE A 123 -7.27 12.77 0.97
CA PHE A 123 -6.00 13.24 0.42
C PHE A 123 -5.02 12.07 0.18
N LEU A 124 -4.89 11.18 1.17
CA LEU A 124 -4.03 10.00 1.07
C LEU A 124 -4.50 9.05 -0.06
N THR A 125 -5.82 8.91 -0.25
CA THR A 125 -6.40 8.13 -1.34
C THR A 125 -6.02 8.68 -2.72
N ILE A 126 -6.12 10.00 -2.90
CA ILE A 126 -5.72 10.65 -4.15
C ILE A 126 -4.23 10.42 -4.41
N VAL A 127 -3.38 10.61 -3.40
CA VAL A 127 -1.95 10.36 -3.49
C VAL A 127 -1.67 8.89 -3.85
N MET A 128 -2.38 7.95 -3.23
CA MET A 128 -2.24 6.52 -3.54
C MET A 128 -2.65 6.18 -4.97
N ILE A 129 -3.75 6.73 -5.47
CA ILE A 129 -4.17 6.52 -6.87
C ILE A 129 -3.10 7.02 -7.83
N ILE A 130 -2.53 8.22 -7.59
CA ILE A 130 -1.45 8.78 -8.42
C ILE A 130 -0.20 7.89 -8.35
N LEU A 131 0.19 7.41 -7.17
CA LEU A 131 1.34 6.52 -7.00
C LEU A 131 1.12 5.17 -7.71
N ILE A 132 -0.06 4.58 -7.57
CA ILE A 132 -0.40 3.33 -8.25
C ILE A 132 -0.41 3.54 -9.77
N ALA A 133 -0.98 4.66 -10.25
CA ALA A 133 -0.91 5.03 -11.66
C ALA A 133 0.56 5.08 -12.14
N PHE A 134 1.44 5.70 -11.37
CA PHE A 134 2.86 5.78 -11.69
C PHE A 134 3.52 4.40 -11.72
N VAL A 135 3.20 3.51 -10.76
CA VAL A 135 3.69 2.11 -10.74
C VAL A 135 3.28 1.33 -11.98
N VAL A 136 2.08 1.58 -12.49
CA VAL A 136 1.59 0.93 -13.73
C VAL A 136 2.22 1.56 -14.97
N VAL A 137 2.28 2.88 -15.03
CA VAL A 137 2.75 3.63 -16.21
C VAL A 137 4.26 3.45 -16.45
N VAL A 138 5.08 3.42 -15.39
CA VAL A 138 6.55 3.31 -15.52
C VAL A 138 7.00 2.02 -16.24
N PRO A 139 6.51 0.81 -15.89
CA PRO A 139 6.83 -0.39 -16.65
C PRO A 139 6.35 -0.38 -18.11
N LEU A 140 5.21 0.28 -18.39
CA LEU A 140 4.68 0.42 -19.74
C LEU A 140 5.63 1.23 -20.61
N PHE A 141 6.07 2.39 -20.11
CA PHE A 141 7.09 3.19 -20.79
C PHE A 141 8.42 2.43 -20.91
N GLY A 142 8.79 1.67 -19.89
CA GLY A 142 9.98 0.82 -19.91
C GLY A 142 9.98 -0.18 -21.07
N LYS A 143 8.88 -0.87 -21.33
CA LYS A 143 8.73 -1.76 -22.49
C LYS A 143 8.82 -0.98 -23.81
N SER A 144 8.19 0.18 -23.90
CA SER A 144 8.26 1.03 -25.11
C SER A 144 9.68 1.53 -25.36
N ILE A 145 10.38 1.97 -24.32
CA ILE A 145 11.78 2.39 -24.39
C ILE A 145 12.66 1.19 -24.83
N LEU A 146 12.46 0.01 -24.24
CA LEU A 146 13.17 -1.18 -24.64
C LEU A 146 12.98 -1.48 -26.12
N ASN A 147 11.76 -1.43 -26.64
CA ASN A 147 11.46 -1.65 -28.05
C ASN A 147 12.15 -0.63 -28.98
N ILE A 148 12.25 0.63 -28.53
CA ILE A 148 13.02 1.66 -29.27
C ILE A 148 14.51 1.32 -29.25
N LEU A 149 15.06 0.96 -28.07
CA LEU A 149 16.46 0.58 -27.94
C LEU A 149 16.81 -0.65 -28.79
N LEU A 150 15.94 -1.65 -28.85
CA LEU A 150 16.12 -2.85 -29.69
C LEU A 150 16.17 -2.51 -31.19
N LYS A 151 15.44 -1.48 -31.63
CA LYS A 151 15.50 -1.01 -33.02
C LYS A 151 16.77 -0.24 -33.32
N VAL A 152 17.33 0.48 -32.35
CA VAL A 152 18.55 1.28 -32.50
C VAL A 152 19.81 0.42 -32.36
N PHE A 153 19.82 -0.52 -31.43
CA PHE A 153 20.96 -1.41 -31.13
C PHE A 153 20.75 -2.80 -31.71
N VAL A 154 20.72 -2.90 -33.04
CA VAL A 154 20.58 -4.17 -33.76
C VAL A 154 21.73 -5.11 -33.40
N GLY A 155 21.41 -6.35 -33.05
CA GLY A 155 22.40 -7.37 -32.66
C GLY A 155 22.68 -7.47 -31.15
N GLN A 156 22.13 -6.57 -30.32
CA GLN A 156 22.26 -6.62 -28.84
C GLN A 156 20.95 -6.97 -28.13
N GLU A 157 20.01 -7.57 -28.82
CA GLU A 157 18.65 -7.85 -28.33
C GLU A 157 18.65 -8.65 -27.05
N LYS A 158 19.47 -9.70 -27.00
CA LYS A 158 19.58 -10.58 -25.83
C LYS A 158 20.12 -9.85 -24.60
N PHE A 159 21.12 -8.99 -24.79
CA PHE A 159 21.69 -8.19 -23.71
C PHE A 159 20.68 -7.19 -23.15
N LEU A 160 20.02 -6.42 -24.00
CA LEU A 160 19.03 -5.41 -23.59
C LEU A 160 17.83 -6.04 -22.89
N THR A 161 17.32 -7.16 -23.40
CA THR A 161 16.21 -7.89 -22.76
C THR A 161 16.61 -8.44 -21.41
N THR A 162 17.81 -9.03 -21.29
CA THR A 162 18.33 -9.53 -20.01
C THR A 162 18.52 -8.40 -19.01
N LEU A 163 19.09 -7.28 -19.43
CA LEU A 163 19.28 -6.10 -18.59
C LEU A 163 17.94 -5.57 -18.07
N PHE A 164 16.93 -5.48 -18.94
CA PHE A 164 15.58 -5.05 -18.55
C PHE A 164 14.95 -5.99 -17.50
N LEU A 165 15.09 -7.30 -17.69
CA LEU A 165 14.58 -8.30 -16.73
C LEU A 165 15.28 -8.20 -15.37
N ILE A 166 16.60 -7.99 -15.37
CA ILE A 166 17.38 -7.83 -14.12
C ILE A 166 16.98 -6.54 -13.39
N LEU A 167 16.76 -5.44 -14.12
CA LEU A 167 16.40 -4.15 -13.54
C LEU A 167 14.95 -4.10 -13.01
N ARG A 168 14.07 -4.94 -13.50
CA ARG A 168 12.65 -4.99 -13.10
C ARG A 168 12.50 -5.16 -11.59
N VAL A 169 13.22 -6.09 -10.97
CA VAL A 169 13.08 -6.40 -9.53
C VAL A 169 13.58 -5.26 -8.63
N PRO A 170 14.79 -4.71 -8.80
CA PRO A 170 15.25 -3.57 -8.02
C PRO A 170 14.35 -2.34 -8.17
N VAL A 171 13.90 -2.03 -9.39
CA VAL A 171 12.99 -0.90 -9.63
C VAL A 171 11.67 -1.09 -8.90
N SER A 172 11.06 -2.28 -9.00
CA SER A 172 9.83 -2.60 -8.28
C SER A 172 10.02 -2.47 -6.76
N LEU A 173 11.15 -2.94 -6.23
CA LEU A 173 11.48 -2.83 -4.81
C LEU A 173 11.56 -1.36 -4.36
N VAL A 174 12.25 -0.51 -5.11
CA VAL A 174 12.39 0.92 -4.79
C VAL A 174 11.03 1.62 -4.81
N VAL A 175 10.20 1.30 -5.79
CA VAL A 175 8.85 1.88 -5.91
C VAL A 175 7.98 1.45 -4.73
N ILE A 176 7.89 0.16 -4.43
CA ILE A 176 7.12 -0.37 -3.29
C ILE A 176 7.63 0.21 -1.98
N PHE A 177 8.95 0.25 -1.79
CA PHE A 177 9.57 0.87 -0.61
C PHE A 177 9.15 2.34 -0.45
N THR A 178 9.16 3.11 -1.54
CA THR A 178 8.79 4.52 -1.52
C THR A 178 7.32 4.72 -1.14
N ILE A 179 6.42 3.90 -1.68
CA ILE A 179 4.99 3.93 -1.35
C ILE A 179 4.76 3.59 0.12
N ILE A 180 5.34 2.50 0.60
CA ILE A 180 5.18 2.06 2.00
C ILE A 180 5.77 3.10 2.94
N LYS A 181 6.95 3.64 2.63
CA LYS A 181 7.57 4.70 3.40
C LYS A 181 6.69 5.94 3.48
N LEU A 182 6.08 6.35 2.38
CA LEU A 182 5.15 7.47 2.33
C LEU A 182 3.94 7.20 3.23
N LEU A 183 3.35 6.00 3.15
CA LEU A 183 2.24 5.60 4.02
C LEU A 183 2.64 5.67 5.50
N TYR A 184 3.79 5.15 5.88
CA TYR A 184 4.27 5.16 7.26
C TYR A 184 4.57 6.56 7.81
N VAL A 185 4.92 7.52 6.95
CA VAL A 185 5.17 8.92 7.34
C VAL A 185 3.88 9.74 7.39
N VAL A 186 3.00 9.57 6.38
CA VAL A 186 1.84 10.44 6.20
C VAL A 186 0.60 9.93 6.94
N ALA A 187 0.42 8.61 7.06
CA ALA A 187 -0.78 8.05 7.67
C ALA A 187 -0.94 8.43 9.17
N PRO A 188 0.07 8.37 10.04
CA PRO A 188 -0.09 8.74 11.44
C PRO A 188 -0.56 10.18 11.64
N ASP A 189 -1.41 10.43 12.65
CA ASP A 189 -1.94 11.78 12.94
C ASP A 189 -0.93 12.73 13.57
N GLN A 190 0.23 12.21 13.96
CA GLN A 190 1.39 13.00 14.37
C GLN A 190 2.49 12.93 13.30
N ARG A 191 3.30 13.99 13.21
CA ARG A 191 4.42 14.04 12.27
C ARG A 191 5.53 13.10 12.72
N ILE A 192 5.87 12.14 11.87
CA ILE A 192 6.96 11.20 12.08
C ILE A 192 8.05 11.50 11.05
N SER A 193 9.30 11.57 11.52
CA SER A 193 10.43 11.79 10.63
C SER A 193 10.66 10.58 9.71
N SER A 194 10.83 10.85 8.42
CA SER A 194 11.08 9.86 7.39
C SER A 194 12.27 8.92 7.69
N LYS A 195 13.22 9.35 8.51
CA LYS A 195 14.40 8.55 8.90
C LYS A 195 14.05 7.35 9.78
N TYR A 196 13.01 7.49 10.62
CA TYR A 196 12.66 6.46 11.61
C TYR A 196 11.83 5.33 11.01
N VAL A 197 11.17 5.56 9.88
CA VAL A 197 10.32 4.56 9.21
C VAL A 197 11.05 3.71 8.18
N ASN A 198 12.30 4.01 7.86
CA ASN A 198 13.06 3.33 6.80
C ASN A 198 13.19 1.82 7.02
N ARG A 199 13.40 1.37 8.28
CA ARG A 199 13.61 -0.06 8.57
C ARG A 199 12.35 -0.87 8.34
N GLY A 200 11.22 -0.41 8.86
CA GLY A 200 9.93 -1.07 8.65
C GLY A 200 9.49 -1.01 7.19
N ALA A 201 9.71 0.13 6.50
CA ALA A 201 9.38 0.26 5.10
C ALA A 201 10.20 -0.70 4.22
N ALA A 202 11.50 -0.83 4.47
CA ALA A 202 12.36 -1.79 3.74
C ALA A 202 11.95 -3.24 4.02
N PHE A 203 11.70 -3.59 5.28
CA PHE A 203 11.20 -4.90 5.66
C PHE A 203 9.90 -5.23 4.93
N THR A 204 8.92 -4.32 5.00
CA THR A 204 7.61 -4.54 4.38
C THR A 204 7.72 -4.65 2.85
N ALA A 205 8.53 -3.80 2.20
CA ALA A 205 8.72 -3.84 0.75
C ALA A 205 9.32 -5.17 0.28
N ILE A 206 10.36 -5.65 0.96
CA ILE A 206 11.00 -6.93 0.65
C ILE A 206 10.02 -8.08 0.89
N CYS A 207 9.38 -8.10 2.07
CA CYS A 207 8.43 -9.16 2.40
C CYS A 207 7.21 -9.18 1.46
N TRP A 208 6.69 -8.03 1.02
CA TRP A 208 5.58 -7.98 0.07
C TRP A 208 5.94 -8.63 -1.27
N LEU A 209 7.13 -8.38 -1.80
CA LEU A 209 7.59 -9.05 -3.03
C LEU A 209 7.72 -10.57 -2.83
N ILE A 210 8.37 -10.99 -1.74
CA ILE A 210 8.57 -12.41 -1.44
C ILE A 210 7.23 -13.12 -1.24
N VAL A 211 6.36 -12.54 -0.42
CA VAL A 211 5.04 -13.10 -0.11
C VAL A 211 4.19 -13.19 -1.37
N THR A 212 4.17 -12.15 -2.20
CA THR A 212 3.39 -12.16 -3.45
C THR A 212 3.88 -13.26 -4.39
N TYR A 213 5.20 -13.45 -4.51
CA TYR A 213 5.77 -14.51 -5.33
C TYR A 213 5.43 -15.91 -4.80
N ILE A 214 5.63 -16.14 -3.49
CA ILE A 214 5.32 -17.43 -2.85
C ILE A 214 3.81 -17.71 -2.93
N TYR A 215 2.98 -16.70 -2.67
CA TYR A 215 1.53 -16.83 -2.71
C TYR A 215 1.02 -17.15 -4.11
N SER A 216 1.55 -16.47 -5.14
CA SER A 216 1.24 -16.75 -6.55
C SER A 216 1.62 -18.19 -6.92
N PHE A 217 2.81 -18.62 -6.55
CA PHE A 217 3.24 -20.01 -6.79
C PHE A 217 2.32 -21.02 -6.08
N TYR A 218 1.97 -20.78 -4.83
CA TYR A 218 1.09 -21.66 -4.05
C TYR A 218 -0.30 -21.77 -4.68
N ILE A 219 -0.91 -20.64 -5.04
CA ILE A 219 -2.25 -20.62 -5.62
C ILE A 219 -2.28 -21.30 -6.99
N ASN A 220 -1.28 -21.04 -7.85
CA ASN A 220 -1.30 -21.54 -9.22
C ASN A 220 -0.91 -23.04 -9.32
N ASN A 221 -0.18 -23.59 -8.33
CA ASN A 221 0.37 -24.94 -8.45
C ASN A 221 -0.14 -25.94 -7.38
N ILE A 222 -0.57 -25.46 -6.21
CA ILE A 222 -0.84 -26.34 -5.06
C ILE A 222 -2.27 -26.25 -4.59
N ALA A 223 -2.79 -25.03 -4.48
CA ALA A 223 -4.10 -24.78 -3.87
C ALA A 223 -5.25 -25.25 -4.78
N ARG A 224 -6.25 -25.88 -4.16
CA ARG A 224 -7.49 -26.30 -4.81
C ARG A 224 -8.68 -25.70 -4.08
N TYR A 225 -8.71 -24.39 -3.99
CA TYR A 225 -9.79 -23.65 -3.33
C TYR A 225 -11.13 -23.79 -4.07
N ASP A 226 -11.09 -24.08 -5.38
CA ASP A 226 -12.25 -24.37 -6.22
C ASP A 226 -13.10 -25.53 -5.68
N LEU A 227 -12.47 -26.54 -5.10
CA LEU A 227 -13.18 -27.69 -4.51
C LEU A 227 -13.98 -27.34 -3.26
N VAL A 228 -13.55 -26.32 -2.50
CA VAL A 228 -14.17 -25.94 -1.23
C VAL A 228 -15.10 -24.74 -1.39
N TYR A 229 -14.68 -23.74 -2.15
CA TYR A 229 -15.35 -22.43 -2.27
C TYR A 229 -16.09 -22.23 -3.61
N GLY A 230 -15.90 -23.12 -4.61
CA GLY A 230 -16.56 -23.03 -5.90
C GLY A 230 -16.40 -21.62 -6.53
N ASN A 231 -17.51 -20.97 -6.86
CA ASN A 231 -17.50 -19.63 -7.46
C ASN A 231 -16.95 -18.51 -6.56
N LEU A 232 -16.79 -18.74 -5.25
CA LEU A 232 -16.21 -17.77 -4.32
C LEU A 232 -14.68 -17.87 -4.21
N THR A 233 -14.08 -18.82 -4.90
CA THR A 233 -12.63 -19.10 -4.86
C THR A 233 -11.79 -17.84 -5.04
N ASN A 234 -12.08 -17.05 -6.07
CA ASN A 234 -11.30 -15.85 -6.39
C ASN A 234 -11.37 -14.78 -5.30
N ILE A 235 -12.55 -14.65 -4.67
CA ILE A 235 -12.77 -13.71 -3.55
C ILE A 235 -11.93 -14.14 -2.34
N VAL A 236 -11.94 -15.43 -2.03
CA VAL A 236 -11.16 -15.99 -0.91
C VAL A 236 -9.66 -15.82 -1.16
N ILE A 237 -9.20 -16.12 -2.38
CA ILE A 237 -7.80 -15.92 -2.78
C ILE A 237 -7.38 -14.45 -2.59
N LEU A 238 -8.17 -13.51 -3.09
CA LEU A 238 -7.87 -12.07 -2.95
C LEU A 238 -7.85 -11.63 -1.48
N LEU A 239 -8.82 -12.07 -0.69
CA LEU A 239 -8.91 -11.71 0.73
C LEU A 239 -7.73 -12.25 1.54
N LEU A 240 -7.33 -13.50 1.30
CA LEU A 240 -6.16 -14.12 1.94
C LEU A 240 -4.87 -13.40 1.56
N TRP A 241 -4.73 -13.02 0.29
CA TRP A 241 -3.56 -12.25 -0.16
C TRP A 241 -3.47 -10.90 0.56
N PHE A 242 -4.56 -10.14 0.62
CA PHE A 242 -4.60 -8.89 1.38
C PHE A 242 -4.34 -9.11 2.88
N TYR A 243 -4.83 -10.22 3.46
CA TYR A 243 -4.58 -10.52 4.87
C TYR A 243 -3.09 -10.69 5.15
N ILE A 244 -2.37 -11.43 4.31
CA ILE A 244 -0.93 -11.62 4.47
C ILE A 244 -0.17 -10.31 4.27
N LEU A 245 -0.53 -9.52 3.24
CA LEU A 245 0.09 -8.21 3.01
C LEU A 245 -0.16 -7.24 4.16
N ALA A 246 -1.38 -7.19 4.69
CA ALA A 246 -1.75 -6.37 5.84
C ALA A 246 -0.99 -6.80 7.11
N TYR A 247 -0.82 -8.11 7.31
CA TYR A 247 -0.05 -8.65 8.42
C TYR A 247 1.42 -8.18 8.38
N VAL A 248 2.05 -8.31 7.22
CA VAL A 248 3.43 -7.83 7.00
C VAL A 248 3.52 -6.31 7.19
N PHE A 249 2.52 -5.55 6.71
CA PHE A 249 2.45 -4.11 6.88
C PHE A 249 2.41 -3.70 8.35
N VAL A 250 1.58 -4.36 9.15
CA VAL A 250 1.48 -4.10 10.61
C VAL A 250 2.78 -4.45 11.32
N ILE A 251 3.45 -5.55 10.96
CA ILE A 251 4.79 -5.87 11.51
C ILE A 251 5.79 -4.75 11.17
N GLY A 252 5.75 -4.22 9.95
CA GLY A 252 6.60 -3.10 9.55
C GLY A 252 6.39 -1.83 10.38
N LEU A 253 5.12 -1.51 10.74
CA LEU A 253 4.81 -0.44 11.68
C LEU A 253 5.44 -0.70 13.06
N TYR A 254 5.32 -1.91 13.58
CA TYR A 254 5.93 -2.30 14.86
C TYR A 254 7.45 -2.16 14.87
N LEU A 255 8.13 -2.52 13.78
CA LEU A 255 9.59 -2.37 13.67
C LEU A 255 10.04 -0.90 13.77
N ASN A 256 9.16 0.03 13.45
CA ASN A 256 9.42 1.47 13.55
C ASN A 256 9.04 2.05 14.92
N ARG A 257 8.18 1.37 15.70
CA ARG A 257 7.53 1.87 16.92
C ARG A 257 8.52 2.49 17.91
N HIS A 258 9.55 1.76 18.32
CA HIS A 258 10.48 2.23 19.35
C HIS A 258 11.14 3.59 19.04
N LYS A 259 11.51 3.82 17.79
CA LYS A 259 12.11 5.09 17.37
C LYS A 259 11.09 6.20 17.24
N THR A 260 9.90 5.84 16.85
CA THR A 260 8.76 6.76 16.68
C THR A 260 8.25 7.22 18.04
N ASP A 261 8.11 6.32 19.01
CA ASP A 261 7.72 6.66 20.40
C ASP A 261 8.67 7.67 21.02
N THR A 262 9.99 7.47 20.86
CA THR A 262 11.00 8.41 21.36
C THR A 262 10.91 9.81 20.71
N GLU A 263 10.57 9.88 19.43
CA GLU A 263 10.38 11.16 18.73
C GLU A 263 9.10 11.88 19.17
N ILE A 264 8.01 11.14 19.32
CA ILE A 264 6.72 11.66 19.79
C ILE A 264 6.86 12.23 21.20
N GLU A 265 7.52 11.50 22.09
CA GLU A 265 7.76 11.95 23.47
C GLU A 265 8.58 13.25 23.52
N LYS A 266 9.66 13.35 22.75
CA LYS A 266 10.45 14.58 22.63
C LYS A 266 9.62 15.75 22.11
N THR A 267 8.81 15.52 21.09
CA THR A 267 7.96 16.56 20.50
C THR A 267 6.90 17.05 21.47
N ASN A 268 6.29 16.16 22.23
CA ASN A 268 5.30 16.50 23.24
C ASN A 268 5.93 17.28 24.40
N THR A 269 7.10 16.87 24.88
CA THR A 269 7.85 17.58 25.93
C THR A 269 8.19 19.01 25.48
N TYR A 270 8.72 19.18 24.27
CA TYR A 270 9.03 20.51 23.72
C TYR A 270 7.79 21.42 23.64
N LYS A 271 6.67 20.90 23.17
CA LYS A 271 5.40 21.66 23.12
C LYS A 271 4.90 22.08 24.51
N LEU A 272 5.01 21.18 25.50
CA LEU A 272 4.65 21.49 26.88
C LEU A 272 5.52 22.59 27.48
N GLU A 273 6.83 22.59 27.20
CA GLU A 273 7.73 23.66 27.63
C GLU A 273 7.41 25.00 26.97
N GLU A 274 7.09 24.99 25.66
CA GLU A 274 6.69 26.21 24.94
C GLU A 274 5.38 26.80 25.51
N ILE A 275 4.39 25.96 25.79
CA ILE A 275 3.13 26.40 26.43
C ILE A 275 3.39 26.96 27.81
N ARG A 276 4.23 26.31 28.62
CA ARG A 276 4.59 26.80 29.96
C ARG A 276 5.26 28.18 29.91
N LYS A 277 6.17 28.40 28.96
CA LYS A 277 6.83 29.71 28.75
C LYS A 277 5.83 30.79 28.39
N LYS A 278 4.92 30.50 27.45
CA LYS A 278 3.86 31.47 27.07
C LYS A 278 2.95 31.83 28.23
N VAL A 279 2.54 30.88 29.06
CA VAL A 279 1.71 31.10 30.24
C VAL A 279 2.47 31.92 31.31
N GLN A 280 3.77 31.71 31.46
CA GLN A 280 4.58 32.53 32.39
C GLN A 280 4.72 33.96 31.89
N GLU A 281 4.96 34.16 30.60
CA GLU A 281 5.03 35.51 30.01
C GLU A 281 3.72 36.28 30.13
N GLU A 282 2.57 35.63 29.97
CA GLU A 282 1.26 36.23 30.17
C GLU A 282 1.00 36.62 31.65
N LYS A 283 1.50 35.80 32.60
CA LYS A 283 1.40 36.13 34.04
C LYS A 283 2.27 37.31 34.46
N HIS A 284 3.40 37.53 33.79
CA HIS A 284 4.29 38.67 34.06
C HIS A 284 3.81 39.99 33.41
N LYS A 285 2.87 39.93 32.46
CA LYS A 285 2.28 41.10 31.79
C LYS A 285 1.02 41.62 32.48
N LYS A 286 0.50 40.87 33.45
CA LYS A 286 -0.60 41.28 34.34
C LYS A 286 -0.06 41.74 35.70
#